data_d2252a95430cf3c11a999a5f4c928e7b
#
_entry.id   d2252a95430cf3c11a999a5f4c928e7b
#
_cell.length_a   1.000
_cell.length_b   1.000
_cell.length_c   1.000
_cell.angle_alpha   90.00
_cell.angle_beta   90.00
_cell.angle_gamma   90.00
#
_symmetry.space_group_name_H-M   'P 1'
#
loop_
_entity.id
_entity.type
_entity.pdbx_description
1 polymer ?
#
loop_
_entity_poly.entity_id
_entity_poly.type
_entity_poly.pdbx_seq_one_letter_code
_entity_poly.pdbx_strand_id
1 'polypeptide(L)'
;MKTAEADRPTAELVRLVGQTRRRLWIAAARALAARGESIVAWSLVNRLAELGPLTQRELADASAQHPAGVSRQLNELERKGLTARGTDPDDRRRRRVELTPAGLRWFRQTRPLVDQATTPVLAVLRASERKALAGLLRKVISHPEGITGPRSRGAPPRARALPRRSRATASPG
;
A
#
# COMPACT_ATOMS: atom_id res chain seq x y z
N MET A 1 -15.54 17.22 -34.85
CA MET A 1 -16.16 17.49 -33.50
C MET A 1 -16.75 16.24 -32.81
N LYS A 2 -16.19 15.02 -33.01
CA LYS A 2 -16.72 13.76 -32.45
C LYS A 2 -15.93 13.19 -31.28
N THR A 3 -14.79 13.79 -30.90
CA THR A 3 -13.88 13.27 -29.87
C THR A 3 -14.15 13.77 -28.44
N ALA A 4 -14.89 14.85 -28.27
CA ALA A 4 -15.15 15.44 -26.93
C ALA A 4 -16.28 14.75 -26.14
N GLU A 5 -17.16 13.99 -26.78
CA GLU A 5 -18.31 13.34 -26.12
C GLU A 5 -17.98 11.94 -25.60
N ALA A 6 -17.01 11.26 -26.20
CA ALA A 6 -16.57 9.94 -25.77
C ALA A 6 -15.74 9.97 -24.47
N ASP A 7 -15.21 11.11 -24.06
CA ASP A 7 -14.28 11.26 -22.92
C ASP A 7 -14.99 11.66 -21.60
N ARG A 8 -16.26 12.08 -21.64
CA ARG A 8 -17.03 12.47 -20.44
C ARG A 8 -17.18 11.36 -19.40
N PRO A 9 -17.52 10.10 -19.77
CA PRO A 9 -17.65 9.02 -18.79
C PRO A 9 -16.31 8.70 -18.09
N THR A 10 -15.20 8.79 -18.82
CA THR A 10 -13.85 8.55 -18.28
C THR A 10 -13.43 9.65 -17.31
N ALA A 11 -13.64 10.91 -17.64
CA ALA A 11 -13.35 12.04 -16.76
C ALA A 11 -14.17 11.98 -15.46
N GLU A 12 -15.45 11.63 -15.57
CA GLU A 12 -16.30 11.44 -14.40
C GLU A 12 -15.81 10.29 -13.51
N LEU A 13 -15.46 9.15 -14.10
CA LEU A 13 -14.92 8.01 -13.37
C LEU A 13 -13.63 8.38 -12.62
N VAL A 14 -12.69 9.08 -13.28
CA VAL A 14 -11.45 9.56 -12.65
C VAL A 14 -11.76 10.45 -11.44
N ARG A 15 -12.70 11.38 -11.59
CA ARG A 15 -13.14 12.27 -10.50
C ARG A 15 -13.76 11.47 -9.34
N LEU A 16 -14.63 10.51 -9.62
CA LEU A 16 -15.28 9.68 -8.59
C LEU A 16 -14.28 8.80 -7.85
N VAL A 17 -13.36 8.17 -8.55
CA VAL A 17 -12.25 7.39 -7.95
C VAL A 17 -11.40 8.28 -7.04
N GLY A 18 -11.03 9.48 -7.51
CA GLY A 18 -10.27 10.45 -6.72
C GLY A 18 -11.00 10.90 -5.46
N GLN A 19 -12.30 11.20 -5.55
CA GLN A 19 -13.13 11.59 -4.40
C GLN A 19 -13.30 10.44 -3.41
N THR A 20 -13.53 9.22 -3.90
CA THR A 20 -13.62 8.03 -3.03
C THR A 20 -12.31 7.79 -2.29
N ARG A 21 -11.18 7.83 -2.99
CA ARG A 21 -9.86 7.74 -2.38
C ARG A 21 -9.66 8.79 -1.28
N ARG A 22 -10.05 10.05 -1.55
CA ARG A 22 -9.95 11.13 -0.56
C ARG A 22 -10.79 10.86 0.68
N ARG A 23 -12.01 10.37 0.54
CA ARG A 23 -12.89 10.03 1.68
C ARG A 23 -12.29 8.93 2.53
N LEU A 24 -11.80 7.85 1.91
CA LEU A 24 -11.12 6.75 2.60
C LEU A 24 -9.87 7.26 3.34
N TRP A 25 -9.07 8.09 2.69
CA TRP A 25 -7.87 8.68 3.28
C TRP A 25 -8.19 9.53 4.51
N ILE A 26 -9.20 10.40 4.44
CA ILE A 26 -9.62 11.25 5.56
C ILE A 26 -10.11 10.39 6.73
N ALA A 27 -10.92 9.37 6.47
CA ALA A 27 -11.41 8.46 7.51
C ALA A 27 -10.25 7.74 8.23
N ALA A 28 -9.33 7.16 7.46
CA ALA A 28 -8.13 6.52 7.98
C ALA A 28 -7.23 7.49 8.77
N ALA A 29 -7.02 8.70 8.22
CA ALA A 29 -6.18 9.71 8.86
C ALA A 29 -6.73 10.14 10.23
N ARG A 30 -8.05 10.33 10.35
CA ARG A 30 -8.70 10.68 11.62
C ARG A 30 -8.56 9.55 12.64
N ALA A 31 -8.75 8.31 12.24
CA ALA A 31 -8.64 7.15 13.14
C ALA A 31 -7.21 6.97 13.66
N LEU A 32 -6.21 7.14 12.80
CA LEU A 32 -4.80 7.06 13.19
C LEU A 32 -4.39 8.26 14.07
N ALA A 33 -4.81 9.48 13.71
CA ALA A 33 -4.51 10.69 14.49
C ALA A 33 -5.07 10.63 15.93
N ALA A 34 -6.22 9.98 16.14
CA ALA A 34 -6.78 9.73 17.46
C ALA A 34 -5.88 8.85 18.36
N ARG A 35 -4.90 8.17 17.77
CA ARG A 35 -3.87 7.37 18.46
C ARG A 35 -2.48 7.99 18.37
N GLY A 36 -2.37 9.24 17.91
CA GLY A 36 -1.10 9.93 17.71
C GLY A 36 -0.28 9.41 16.52
N GLU A 37 -0.92 8.67 15.60
CA GLU A 37 -0.24 8.04 14.47
C GLU A 37 -0.44 8.82 13.16
N SER A 38 0.57 8.79 12.30
CA SER A 38 0.55 9.47 11.00
C SER A 38 0.03 8.55 9.90
N ILE A 39 -0.97 9.01 9.15
CA ILE A 39 -1.45 8.32 7.94
C ILE A 39 -0.36 8.20 6.87
N VAL A 40 0.55 9.17 6.77
CA VAL A 40 1.65 9.15 5.81
C VAL A 40 2.64 8.05 6.19
N ALA A 41 3.05 7.97 7.47
CA ALA A 41 3.89 6.90 7.98
C ALA A 41 3.22 5.54 7.81
N TRP A 42 1.93 5.45 8.15
CA TRP A 42 1.16 4.23 8.00
C TRP A 42 1.11 3.76 6.53
N SER A 43 0.94 4.67 5.58
CA SER A 43 0.90 4.30 4.16
C SER A 43 2.20 3.69 3.66
N LEU A 44 3.36 4.18 4.12
CA LEU A 44 4.67 3.59 3.78
C LEU A 44 4.84 2.20 4.37
N VAL A 45 4.48 2.05 5.65
CA VAL A 45 4.53 0.74 6.34
C VAL A 45 3.59 -0.26 5.68
N ASN A 46 2.38 0.17 5.28
CA ASN A 46 1.43 -0.68 4.55
C ASN A 46 2.02 -1.17 3.22
N ARG A 47 2.70 -0.30 2.46
CA ARG A 47 3.36 -0.71 1.20
C ARG A 47 4.48 -1.72 1.43
N LEU A 48 5.30 -1.51 2.46
CA LEU A 48 6.33 -2.48 2.83
C LEU A 48 5.73 -3.81 3.32
N ALA A 49 4.59 -3.78 4.00
CA ALA A 49 3.90 -4.99 4.42
C ALA A 49 3.29 -5.78 3.24
N GLU A 50 2.80 -5.07 2.21
CA GLU A 50 2.20 -5.67 1.01
C GLU A 50 3.23 -6.18 0.00
N LEU A 51 4.30 -5.42 -0.24
CA LEU A 51 5.24 -5.64 -1.34
C LEU A 51 6.58 -6.21 -0.88
N GLY A 52 6.85 -6.22 0.43
CA GLY A 52 8.15 -6.60 0.99
C GLY A 52 9.18 -5.46 0.93
N PRO A 53 10.47 -5.77 1.07
CA PRO A 53 11.55 -4.79 1.04
C PRO A 53 11.61 -4.05 -0.30
N LEU A 54 11.67 -2.72 -0.25
CA LEU A 54 11.70 -1.81 -1.41
C LEU A 54 12.85 -0.81 -1.27
N THR A 55 13.42 -0.38 -2.40
CA THR A 55 14.26 0.82 -2.38
C THR A 55 13.40 2.05 -2.04
N GLN A 56 14.03 3.10 -1.53
CA GLN A 56 13.31 4.35 -1.22
C GLN A 56 12.57 4.92 -2.44
N ARG A 57 13.14 4.77 -3.63
CA ARG A 57 12.51 5.20 -4.90
C ARG A 57 11.28 4.36 -5.23
N GLU A 58 11.41 3.03 -5.20
CA GLU A 58 10.28 2.11 -5.42
C GLU A 58 9.14 2.37 -4.42
N LEU A 59 9.49 2.66 -3.16
CA LEU A 59 8.52 2.98 -2.13
C LEU A 59 7.82 4.33 -2.39
N ALA A 60 8.54 5.34 -2.86
CA ALA A 60 7.97 6.63 -3.26
C ALA A 60 6.99 6.47 -4.42
N ASP A 61 7.40 5.73 -5.46
CA ASP A 61 6.57 5.43 -6.63
C ASP A 61 5.31 4.63 -6.23
N ALA A 62 5.48 3.56 -5.43
CA ALA A 62 4.38 2.72 -4.96
C ALA A 62 3.39 3.47 -4.04
N SER A 63 3.85 4.50 -3.33
CA SER A 63 3.03 5.32 -2.43
C SER A 63 2.47 6.57 -3.11
N ALA A 64 2.83 6.84 -4.35
CA ALA A 64 2.52 8.08 -5.08
C ALA A 64 2.90 9.33 -4.26
N GLN A 65 4.08 9.30 -3.63
CA GLN A 65 4.59 10.37 -2.77
C GLN A 65 5.89 10.95 -3.34
N HIS A 66 6.15 12.22 -3.02
CA HIS A 66 7.40 12.84 -3.43
C HIS A 66 8.60 12.24 -2.69
N PRO A 67 9.72 11.89 -3.37
CA PRO A 67 10.87 11.22 -2.75
C PRO A 67 11.43 11.91 -1.51
N ALA A 68 11.48 13.25 -1.50
CA ALA A 68 11.95 14.02 -0.33
C ALA A 68 11.04 13.86 0.90
N GLY A 69 9.73 13.74 0.69
CA GLY A 69 8.76 13.45 1.74
C GLY A 69 8.95 12.04 2.31
N VAL A 70 9.11 11.06 1.43
CA VAL A 70 9.39 9.66 1.80
C VAL A 70 10.66 9.55 2.61
N SER A 71 11.75 10.24 2.19
CA SER A 71 13.02 10.23 2.93
C SER A 71 12.86 10.71 4.38
N ARG A 72 12.14 11.81 4.59
CA ARG A 72 11.87 12.33 5.95
C ARG A 72 11.08 11.34 6.80
N GLN A 73 10.03 10.77 6.25
CA GLN A 73 9.19 9.82 6.95
C GLN A 73 9.95 8.53 7.28
N LEU A 74 10.80 8.04 6.37
CA LEU A 74 11.64 6.87 6.63
C LEU A 74 12.62 7.11 7.77
N ASN A 75 13.27 8.27 7.83
CA ASN A 75 14.17 8.60 8.93
C ASN A 75 13.42 8.62 10.29
N GLU A 76 12.17 9.04 10.30
CA GLU A 76 11.34 8.99 11.49
C GLU A 76 10.93 7.55 11.87
N LEU A 77 10.52 6.75 10.88
CA LEU A 77 10.18 5.34 11.08
C LEU A 77 11.38 4.53 11.59
N GLU A 78 12.58 4.82 11.09
CA GLU A 78 13.82 4.21 11.58
C GLU A 78 14.14 4.63 13.01
N ARG A 79 14.00 5.92 13.37
CA ARG A 79 14.15 6.37 14.77
C ARG A 79 13.17 5.70 15.72
N LYS A 80 11.97 5.38 15.25
CA LYS A 80 10.96 4.62 16.00
C LYS A 80 11.23 3.10 15.98
N GLY A 81 12.26 2.65 15.27
CA GLY A 81 12.60 1.23 15.15
C GLY A 81 11.59 0.41 14.33
N LEU A 82 10.74 1.06 13.52
CA LEU A 82 9.70 0.39 12.74
C LEU A 82 10.19 -0.10 11.38
N THR A 83 11.19 0.57 10.82
CA THR A 83 11.87 0.18 9.58
C THR A 83 13.37 0.11 9.78
N ALA A 84 14.06 -0.64 8.92
CA ALA A 84 15.51 -0.71 8.85
C ALA A 84 15.96 -0.59 7.39
N ARG A 85 17.14 -0.03 7.16
CA ARG A 85 17.82 -0.06 5.87
C ARG A 85 18.78 -1.22 5.81
N GLY A 86 18.57 -2.11 4.86
CA GLY A 86 19.44 -3.23 4.55
C GLY A 86 20.09 -3.08 3.19
N THR A 87 21.07 -3.94 2.93
CA THR A 87 21.66 -4.09 1.60
C THR A 87 20.82 -5.09 0.81
N ASP A 88 20.58 -4.82 -0.47
CA ASP A 88 19.93 -5.78 -1.35
C ASP A 88 20.78 -7.06 -1.44
N PRO A 89 20.21 -8.25 -1.22
CA PRO A 89 20.96 -9.50 -1.31
C PRO A 89 21.50 -9.77 -2.72
N ASP A 90 20.81 -9.26 -3.76
CA ASP A 90 21.18 -9.47 -5.16
C ASP A 90 22.11 -8.37 -5.70
N ASP A 91 22.13 -7.19 -5.08
CA ASP A 91 22.99 -6.06 -5.45
C ASP A 91 23.41 -5.25 -4.22
N ARG A 92 24.63 -5.46 -3.76
CA ARG A 92 25.22 -4.77 -2.58
C ARG A 92 25.30 -3.24 -2.72
N ARG A 93 25.16 -2.70 -3.92
CA ARG A 93 25.13 -1.25 -4.16
C ARG A 93 23.74 -0.65 -3.93
N ARG A 94 22.69 -1.48 -3.87
CA ARG A 94 21.32 -1.04 -3.64
C ARG A 94 20.97 -1.16 -2.16
N ARG A 95 20.36 -0.10 -1.64
CA ARG A 95 19.80 -0.08 -0.28
C ARG A 95 18.29 -0.29 -0.35
N ARG A 96 17.79 -1.23 0.43
CA ARG A 96 16.36 -1.48 0.60
C ARG A 96 15.90 -1.10 2.01
N VAL A 97 14.66 -0.69 2.10
CA VAL A 97 13.95 -0.46 3.35
C VAL A 97 13.06 -1.66 3.61
N GLU A 98 13.06 -2.16 4.81
CA GLU A 98 12.25 -3.29 5.25
C GLU A 98 11.59 -3.01 6.60
N LEU A 99 10.53 -3.75 6.91
CA LEU A 99 9.89 -3.69 8.22
C LEU A 99 10.68 -4.51 9.23
N THR A 100 10.91 -3.91 10.39
CA THR A 100 11.40 -4.66 11.54
C THR A 100 10.30 -5.52 12.16
N PRO A 101 10.61 -6.45 13.07
CA PRO A 101 9.59 -7.14 13.87
C PRO A 101 8.68 -6.17 14.64
N ALA A 102 9.23 -5.03 15.12
CA ALA A 102 8.45 -3.98 15.76
C ALA A 102 7.51 -3.28 14.76
N GLY A 103 7.99 -2.98 13.55
CA GLY A 103 7.17 -2.41 12.48
C GLY A 103 6.02 -3.32 12.08
N LEU A 104 6.25 -4.62 11.98
CA LEU A 104 5.20 -5.61 11.71
C LEU A 104 4.15 -5.66 12.83
N ARG A 105 4.57 -5.59 14.11
CA ARG A 105 3.65 -5.52 15.25
C ARG A 105 2.81 -4.24 15.20
N TRP A 106 3.47 -3.10 15.01
CA TRP A 106 2.80 -1.79 14.89
C TRP A 106 1.77 -1.79 13.75
N PHE A 107 2.11 -2.35 12.59
CA PHE A 107 1.20 -2.49 11.46
C PHE A 107 -0.03 -3.34 11.80
N ARG A 108 0.17 -4.49 12.46
CA ARG A 108 -0.94 -5.38 12.89
C ARG A 108 -1.87 -4.71 13.89
N GLN A 109 -1.36 -3.81 14.73
CA GLN A 109 -2.15 -3.03 15.69
C GLN A 109 -2.92 -1.88 15.05
N THR A 110 -2.33 -1.23 14.04
CA THR A 110 -2.93 -0.06 13.41
C THR A 110 -3.84 -0.40 12.23
N ARG A 111 -3.61 -1.52 11.56
CA ARG A 111 -4.43 -1.99 10.42
C ARG A 111 -5.92 -2.07 10.75
N PRO A 112 -6.36 -2.68 11.85
CA PRO A 112 -7.78 -2.76 12.22
C PRO A 112 -8.42 -1.38 12.41
N LEU A 113 -7.68 -0.39 12.91
CA LEU A 113 -8.19 0.99 13.07
C LEU A 113 -8.55 1.60 11.72
N VAL A 114 -7.69 1.41 10.73
CA VAL A 114 -7.91 1.90 9.36
C VAL A 114 -9.07 1.15 8.71
N ASP A 115 -9.10 -0.18 8.84
CA ASP A 115 -10.16 -1.01 8.28
C ASP A 115 -11.54 -0.64 8.87
N GLN A 116 -11.64 -0.46 10.18
CA GLN A 116 -12.86 -0.03 10.87
C GLN A 116 -13.31 1.37 10.44
N ALA A 117 -12.38 2.30 10.29
CA ALA A 117 -12.69 3.67 9.90
C ALA A 117 -13.12 3.79 8.42
N THR A 118 -12.59 2.94 7.54
CA THR A 118 -12.86 2.98 6.10
C THR A 118 -14.07 2.14 5.69
N THR A 119 -14.42 1.12 6.46
CA THR A 119 -15.59 0.25 6.19
C THR A 119 -16.89 1.04 6.02
N PRO A 120 -17.26 2.01 6.88
CA PRO A 120 -18.49 2.79 6.72
C PRO A 120 -18.57 3.58 5.40
N VAL A 121 -17.43 4.02 4.87
CA VAL A 121 -17.39 4.75 3.58
C VAL A 121 -17.88 3.89 2.43
N LEU A 122 -17.63 2.58 2.50
CA LEU A 122 -18.02 1.61 1.47
C LEU A 122 -19.27 0.80 1.85
N ALA A 123 -19.83 1.00 3.05
CA ALA A 123 -20.99 0.27 3.54
C ALA A 123 -22.30 0.58 2.77
N VAL A 124 -22.33 1.70 2.04
CA VAL A 124 -23.42 2.05 1.12
C VAL A 124 -23.57 1.07 -0.04
N LEU A 125 -22.51 0.31 -0.35
CA LEU A 125 -22.52 -0.72 -1.38
C LEU A 125 -22.88 -2.08 -0.77
N ARG A 126 -23.70 -2.84 -1.48
CA ARG A 126 -23.98 -4.25 -1.15
C ARG A 126 -22.71 -5.10 -1.32
N ALA A 127 -22.67 -6.27 -0.71
CA ALA A 127 -21.51 -7.16 -0.79
C ALA A 127 -21.12 -7.52 -2.24
N SER A 128 -22.11 -7.78 -3.10
CA SER A 128 -21.89 -8.05 -4.52
C SER A 128 -21.30 -6.85 -5.27
N GLU A 129 -21.75 -5.63 -4.95
CA GLU A 129 -21.26 -4.39 -5.57
C GLU A 129 -19.82 -4.09 -5.13
N ARG A 130 -19.50 -4.29 -3.86
CA ARG A 130 -18.09 -4.19 -3.38
C ARG A 130 -17.18 -5.18 -4.09
N LYS A 131 -17.64 -6.42 -4.29
CA LYS A 131 -16.88 -7.46 -5.01
C LYS A 131 -16.66 -7.07 -6.47
N ALA A 132 -17.70 -6.58 -7.14
CA ALA A 132 -17.64 -6.12 -8.53
C ALA A 132 -16.67 -4.92 -8.67
N LEU A 133 -16.81 -3.91 -7.82
CA LEU A 133 -15.93 -2.73 -7.80
C LEU A 133 -14.47 -3.13 -7.58
N ALA A 134 -14.20 -4.00 -6.62
CA ALA A 134 -12.84 -4.50 -6.39
C ALA A 134 -12.27 -5.25 -7.61
N GLY A 135 -13.10 -6.01 -8.33
CA GLY A 135 -12.72 -6.68 -9.57
C GLY A 135 -12.36 -5.69 -10.68
N LEU A 136 -13.17 -4.65 -10.87
CA LEU A 136 -12.93 -3.60 -11.86
C LEU A 136 -11.65 -2.80 -11.55
N LEU A 137 -11.46 -2.40 -10.29
CA LEU A 137 -10.26 -1.68 -9.88
C LEU A 137 -8.99 -2.53 -10.06
N ARG A 138 -9.03 -3.84 -9.77
CA ARG A 138 -7.89 -4.73 -10.04
C ARG A 138 -7.55 -4.77 -11.52
N LYS A 139 -8.54 -4.83 -12.43
CA LYS A 139 -8.27 -4.79 -13.89
C LYS A 139 -7.53 -3.51 -14.28
N VAL A 140 -7.96 -2.36 -13.75
CA VAL A 140 -7.30 -1.08 -14.02
C VAL A 140 -5.87 -1.07 -13.49
N ILE A 141 -5.65 -1.55 -12.25
CA ILE A 141 -4.33 -1.55 -11.60
C ILE A 141 -3.36 -2.52 -12.29
N SER A 142 -3.84 -3.67 -12.78
CA SER A 142 -2.99 -4.67 -13.45
C SER A 142 -2.76 -4.40 -14.93
N HIS A 143 -3.35 -3.36 -15.50
CA HIS A 143 -3.13 -3.02 -16.92
C HIS A 143 -1.75 -2.38 -17.12
N PRO A 144 -0.86 -2.96 -17.96
CA PRO A 144 0.54 -2.53 -18.05
C PRO A 144 0.74 -1.15 -18.69
N GLU A 145 -0.25 -0.62 -19.41
CA GLU A 145 -0.13 0.63 -20.18
C GLU A 145 -0.56 1.89 -19.41
N GLY A 146 -1.03 1.76 -18.16
CA GLY A 146 -1.62 2.87 -17.38
C GLY A 146 -0.64 3.77 -16.63
N ILE A 147 0.64 3.39 -16.47
CA ILE A 147 1.60 4.14 -15.67
C ILE A 147 2.91 4.28 -16.45
N THR A 148 2.94 5.09 -17.47
CA THR A 148 4.17 5.55 -18.10
C THR A 148 4.77 6.74 -17.33
N GLY A 149 5.18 6.50 -16.09
CA GLY A 149 6.29 7.21 -15.50
C GLY A 149 7.59 6.55 -16.00
N PRO A 150 8.76 7.23 -15.97
CA PRO A 150 10.00 6.67 -16.52
C PRO A 150 10.26 5.30 -15.91
N ARG A 151 10.23 4.27 -16.76
CA ARG A 151 10.44 2.88 -16.37
C ARG A 151 11.82 2.74 -15.74
N SER A 152 11.90 2.58 -14.44
CA SER A 152 13.06 1.95 -13.84
C SER A 152 13.08 0.49 -14.31
N ARG A 153 14.08 0.13 -15.14
CA ARG A 153 14.33 -1.24 -15.54
C ARG A 153 14.67 -2.07 -14.30
N GLY A 154 13.71 -2.78 -13.80
CA GLY A 154 13.85 -3.73 -12.71
C GLY A 154 12.55 -4.50 -12.60
N ALA A 155 12.56 -5.80 -12.91
CA ALA A 155 11.40 -6.66 -12.75
C ALA A 155 10.91 -6.66 -11.30
N PRO A 156 9.59 -6.72 -11.05
CA PRO A 156 9.08 -6.83 -9.68
C PRO A 156 9.59 -8.14 -9.07
N PRO A 157 10.07 -8.14 -7.82
CA PRO A 157 10.43 -9.36 -7.14
C PRO A 157 9.19 -10.26 -7.03
N ARG A 158 9.33 -11.50 -7.48
CA ARG A 158 8.30 -12.54 -7.27
C ARG A 158 8.03 -12.64 -5.77
N ALA A 159 6.79 -12.47 -5.38
CA ALA A 159 6.33 -12.67 -4.01
C ALA A 159 6.76 -14.07 -3.55
N ARG A 160 7.71 -14.11 -2.62
CA ARG A 160 8.15 -15.35 -1.98
C ARG A 160 7.03 -15.77 -1.04
N ALA A 161 6.38 -16.88 -1.38
CA ALA A 161 5.36 -17.49 -0.54
C ALA A 161 5.90 -17.67 0.88
N LEU A 162 5.16 -17.19 1.86
CA LEU A 162 5.43 -17.44 3.28
C LEU A 162 5.48 -18.96 3.51
N PRO A 163 6.45 -19.48 4.26
CA PRO A 163 6.51 -20.91 4.57
C PRO A 163 5.25 -21.32 5.30
N ARG A 164 4.55 -22.32 4.77
CA ARG A 164 3.44 -23.00 5.45
C ARG A 164 3.97 -23.57 6.76
N ARG A 165 3.41 -23.16 7.88
CA ARG A 165 3.65 -23.80 9.17
C ARG A 165 3.32 -25.27 9.04
N SER A 166 4.32 -26.13 9.17
CA SER A 166 4.15 -27.56 9.31
C SER A 166 3.31 -27.82 10.58
N ARG A 167 2.19 -28.49 10.38
CA ARG A 167 1.42 -29.06 11.48
C ARG A 167 2.31 -30.09 12.18
N ALA A 168 2.67 -29.85 13.42
CA ALA A 168 3.21 -30.86 14.29
C ALA A 168 2.12 -31.90 14.52
N THR A 169 2.33 -33.10 14.02
CA THR A 169 1.55 -34.29 14.37
C THR A 169 1.90 -34.68 15.79
N ALA A 170 0.97 -34.50 16.71
CA ALA A 170 1.03 -35.14 18.03
C ALA A 170 0.72 -36.61 17.83
N SER A 171 1.67 -37.49 18.12
CA SER A 171 1.40 -38.94 18.36
C SER A 171 0.99 -39.13 19.79
N PRO A 172 -0.03 -39.96 20.04
CA PRO A 172 -0.34 -40.42 21.39
C PRO A 172 0.49 -41.65 21.72
N GLY A 173 1.01 -41.69 22.93
CA GLY A 173 1.63 -42.80 23.61
C GLY A 173 1.46 -42.61 25.09
#